data_9d8f9d3732f51f2241d0484fbab8a721
#
_entry.id   9d8f9d3732f51f2241d0484fbab8a721
#
_cell.length_a   1.000
_cell.length_b   1.000
_cell.length_c   1.000
_cell.angle_alpha   90.00
_cell.angle_beta   90.00
_cell.angle_gamma   90.00
#
_symmetry.space_group_name_H-M   'P 1'
#
loop_
_entity.id
_entity.type
_entity.pdbx_description
1 polymer ?
#
loop_
_entity_poly.entity_id
_entity_poly.type
_entity_poly.pdbx_seq_one_letter_code
_entity_poly.pdbx_strand_id
1 'polypeptide(L)'
;MIDLKAVEIFTDGACKGNPGPGGWGALLRYGEQEKELFGGEPETTNNRMELQAAISALASLKRPCKVILTTDSQYLRQGIMSWLAGWKRNGWKTASRQPVKNQDLWQALDEQVVRHEIDWRWVKGHSGHPENERADQLANRGVEEFGKS
;
A
#
# COMPACT_ATOMS: atom_id res chain seq x y z
N MET A 1 25.95 10.31 8.84
CA MET A 1 25.58 10.19 8.60
C MET A 1 25.06 10.10 7.82
N ILE A 2 24.60 10.05 7.62
CA ILE A 2 24.06 10.02 7.13
C ILE A 2 23.45 9.62 6.46
N ASP A 3 23.02 9.56 6.34
CA ASP A 3 22.34 9.22 5.78
C ASP A 3 21.61 8.91 5.34
N LEU A 4 21.84 9.11 5.62
CA LEU A 4 20.94 8.21 5.28
C LEU A 4 19.55 8.57 5.16
N LYS A 5 19.28 9.10 4.02
CA LYS A 5 17.94 9.53 3.72
C LYS A 5 17.10 8.33 3.37
N ALA A 6 16.02 8.13 4.14
CA ALA A 6 15.02 7.16 3.79
C ALA A 6 14.09 7.76 2.74
N VAL A 7 13.52 6.91 1.90
CA VAL A 7 12.43 7.32 1.03
C VAL A 7 11.17 7.33 1.87
N GLU A 8 10.47 8.46 1.90
CA GLU A 8 9.18 8.55 2.59
C GLU A 8 8.08 8.21 1.61
N ILE A 9 7.18 7.33 2.02
CA ILE A 9 6.06 6.91 1.17
C ILE A 9 4.77 7.06 1.97
N PHE A 10 3.75 7.64 1.32
CA PHE A 10 2.42 7.82 1.91
C PHE A 10 1.42 7.19 0.94
N THR A 11 0.62 6.27 1.43
CA THR A 11 -0.28 5.49 0.56
C THR A 11 -1.71 5.56 1.03
N ASP A 12 -2.64 5.39 0.07
CA ASP A 12 -4.05 5.31 0.38
C ASP A 12 -4.79 4.53 -0.72
N GLY A 13 -5.94 3.98 -0.35
CA GLY A 13 -6.82 3.29 -1.29
C GLY A 13 -8.23 3.79 -1.13
N ALA A 14 -8.99 3.75 -2.20
CA ALA A 14 -10.39 4.18 -2.21
C ALA A 14 -11.21 3.23 -3.09
N CYS A 15 -12.48 3.05 -2.73
CA CYS A 15 -13.35 2.21 -3.53
C CYS A 15 -14.78 2.71 -3.40
N LYS A 16 -15.47 2.83 -4.55
CA LYS A 16 -16.87 3.24 -4.56
C LYS A 16 -17.73 1.98 -4.65
N GLY A 17 -18.36 1.64 -3.52
CA GLY A 17 -18.95 0.32 -3.35
C GLY A 17 -17.83 -0.65 -2.98
N ASN A 18 -18.16 -1.83 -2.53
CA ASN A 18 -17.14 -2.77 -2.06
C ASN A 18 -17.70 -4.18 -2.23
N PRO A 19 -17.54 -4.79 -3.44
CA PRO A 19 -16.68 -4.37 -4.56
C PRO A 19 -17.29 -3.27 -5.43
N GLY A 20 -16.41 -2.66 -6.23
CA GLY A 20 -16.80 -1.62 -7.18
C GLY A 20 -15.57 -0.94 -7.75
N PRO A 21 -15.73 0.21 -8.43
CA PRO A 21 -14.60 0.96 -8.96
C PRO A 21 -13.71 1.46 -7.84
N GLY A 22 -12.41 1.22 -7.95
CA GLY A 22 -11.47 1.62 -6.93
C GLY A 22 -10.24 2.28 -7.50
N GLY A 23 -9.49 2.95 -6.62
CA GLY A 23 -8.23 3.57 -6.98
C GLY A 23 -7.25 3.53 -5.82
N TRP A 24 -5.99 3.75 -6.13
CA TRP A 24 -4.93 3.81 -5.14
C TRP A 24 -4.02 5.00 -5.46
N GLY A 25 -3.39 5.51 -4.42
CA GLY A 25 -2.47 6.62 -4.59
C GLY A 25 -1.28 6.48 -3.68
N ALA A 26 -0.14 7.02 -4.12
CA ALA A 26 1.08 7.04 -3.35
C ALA A 26 1.86 8.30 -3.64
N LEU A 27 2.35 8.92 -2.57
CA LEU A 27 3.30 10.03 -2.65
C LEU A 27 4.64 9.51 -2.16
N LEU A 28 5.67 9.66 -2.99
CA LEU A 28 7.03 9.28 -2.62
C LEU A 28 7.88 10.54 -2.51
N ARG A 29 8.65 10.62 -1.45
CA ARG A 29 9.51 11.78 -1.22
C ARG A 29 10.92 11.34 -0.85
N TYR A 30 11.89 11.87 -1.54
CA TYR A 30 13.30 11.64 -1.21
C TYR A 30 14.01 13.00 -1.22
N GLY A 31 14.36 13.48 -0.03
CA GLY A 31 14.87 14.83 0.10
C GLY A 31 13.84 15.85 -0.36
N GLU A 32 14.17 16.67 -1.34
CA GLU A 32 13.27 17.67 -1.89
C GLU A 32 12.51 17.18 -3.11
N GLN A 33 12.80 15.96 -3.57
CA GLN A 33 12.13 15.42 -4.75
C GLN A 33 10.89 14.63 -4.34
N GLU A 34 9.83 14.82 -5.12
CA GLU A 34 8.58 14.12 -4.89
C GLU A 34 8.12 13.45 -6.17
N LYS A 35 7.45 12.32 -6.02
CA LYS A 35 6.86 11.60 -7.12
C LYS A 35 5.47 11.14 -6.70
N GLU A 36 4.50 11.30 -7.57
CA GLU A 36 3.15 10.84 -7.32
C GLU A 36 2.83 9.68 -8.23
N LEU A 37 2.19 8.65 -7.67
CA LEU A 37 1.72 7.51 -8.42
C LEU A 37 0.25 7.30 -8.10
N PHE A 38 -0.51 6.86 -9.08
CA PHE A 38 -1.90 6.50 -8.86
C PHE A 38 -2.35 5.52 -9.94
N GLY A 39 -3.40 4.79 -9.62
CA GLY A 39 -4.02 3.87 -10.56
C GLY A 39 -5.35 3.40 -10.02
N GLY A 40 -6.00 2.49 -10.71
CA GLY A 40 -7.28 2.00 -10.24
C GLY A 40 -7.77 0.83 -11.09
N GLU A 41 -8.93 0.31 -10.69
CA GLU A 41 -9.55 -0.81 -11.37
C GLU A 41 -11.07 -0.66 -11.34
N PRO A 42 -11.77 -1.13 -12.39
CA PRO A 42 -13.22 -0.97 -12.46
C PRO A 42 -13.98 -1.85 -11.47
N GLU A 43 -13.37 -2.95 -11.02
CA GLU A 43 -14.03 -3.85 -10.07
C GLU A 43 -12.97 -4.36 -9.07
N THR A 44 -13.02 -3.83 -7.86
CA THR A 44 -12.04 -4.16 -6.83
C THR A 44 -12.62 -3.90 -5.44
N THR A 45 -11.78 -3.93 -4.41
CA THR A 45 -12.19 -3.63 -3.05
C THR A 45 -11.25 -2.61 -2.44
N ASN A 46 -11.70 -1.97 -1.36
CA ASN A 46 -10.86 -1.02 -0.66
C ASN A 46 -9.57 -1.67 -0.16
N ASN A 47 -9.67 -2.89 0.40
CA ASN A 47 -8.50 -3.60 0.91
C ASN A 47 -7.48 -3.89 -0.19
N ARG A 48 -7.94 -4.30 -1.37
CA ARG A 48 -7.03 -4.54 -2.49
C ARG A 48 -6.33 -3.25 -2.92
N MET A 49 -7.05 -2.13 -2.92
CA MET A 49 -6.45 -0.85 -3.32
C MET A 49 -5.43 -0.35 -2.29
N GLU A 50 -5.67 -0.61 -1.00
CA GLU A 50 -4.69 -0.29 0.03
C GLU A 50 -3.39 -1.08 -0.17
N LEU A 51 -3.52 -2.37 -0.47
CA LEU A 51 -2.35 -3.22 -0.76
C LEU A 51 -1.65 -2.76 -2.04
N GLN A 52 -2.42 -2.47 -3.07
CA GLN A 52 -1.86 -2.08 -4.37
C GLN A 52 -1.06 -0.79 -4.27
N ALA A 53 -1.51 0.16 -3.46
CA ALA A 53 -0.78 1.41 -3.27
C ALA A 53 0.62 1.14 -2.70
N ALA A 54 0.70 0.32 -1.65
CA ALA A 54 1.99 -0.01 -1.05
C ALA A 54 2.89 -0.79 -2.02
N ILE A 55 2.32 -1.79 -2.70
CA ILE A 55 3.07 -2.60 -3.66
C ILE A 55 3.65 -1.73 -4.77
N SER A 56 2.80 -0.90 -5.39
CA SER A 56 3.21 -0.08 -6.52
C SER A 56 4.27 0.93 -6.13
N ALA A 57 4.12 1.55 -4.96
CA ALA A 57 5.10 2.52 -4.48
C ALA A 57 6.46 1.85 -4.26
N LEU A 58 6.48 0.73 -3.55
CA LEU A 58 7.73 0.03 -3.25
C LEU A 58 8.37 -0.53 -4.52
N ALA A 59 7.56 -1.07 -5.43
CA ALA A 59 8.07 -1.64 -6.68
C ALA A 59 8.65 -0.57 -7.61
N SER A 60 8.22 0.69 -7.47
CA SER A 60 8.73 1.77 -8.31
C SER A 60 10.17 2.16 -7.97
N LEU A 61 10.67 1.73 -6.81
CA LEU A 61 12.03 2.02 -6.40
C LEU A 61 13.00 1.12 -7.16
N LYS A 62 14.02 1.70 -7.76
CA LYS A 62 14.91 0.97 -8.67
C LYS A 62 15.89 0.05 -7.98
N ARG A 63 16.08 0.22 -6.66
CA ARG A 63 17.02 -0.57 -5.86
C ARG A 63 16.51 -0.70 -4.45
N PRO A 64 17.03 -1.64 -3.67
CA PRO A 64 16.67 -1.74 -2.25
C PRO A 64 16.94 -0.42 -1.52
N CYS A 65 15.98 0.01 -0.72
CA CYS A 65 16.05 1.29 -0.02
C CYS A 65 15.62 1.15 1.43
N LYS A 66 16.02 2.11 2.23
CA LYS A 66 15.35 2.37 3.51
C LYS A 66 14.10 3.16 3.20
N VAL A 67 12.98 2.72 3.74
CA VAL A 67 11.67 3.31 3.46
C VAL A 67 10.96 3.60 4.77
N ILE A 68 10.34 4.78 4.85
CA ILE A 68 9.38 5.07 5.92
C ILE A 68 8.02 5.13 5.23
N LEU A 69 7.18 4.14 5.47
CA LEU A 69 5.88 4.05 4.80
C LEU A 69 4.76 4.34 5.79
N THR A 70 4.01 5.40 5.52
CA THR A 70 2.92 5.86 6.36
C THR A 70 1.58 5.58 5.70
N THR A 71 0.68 4.96 6.42
CA THR A 71 -0.65 4.64 5.93
C THR A 71 -1.65 4.61 7.10
N ASP A 72 -2.92 4.79 6.80
CA ASP A 72 -3.99 4.64 7.79
C ASP A 72 -4.74 3.32 7.66
N SER A 73 -4.29 2.43 6.79
CA SER A 73 -4.99 1.17 6.54
C SER A 73 -4.84 0.19 7.70
N GLN A 74 -5.93 -0.08 8.39
CA GLN A 74 -5.94 -1.08 9.46
C GLN A 74 -5.75 -2.48 8.91
N TYR A 75 -6.28 -2.75 7.73
CA TYR A 75 -6.12 -4.05 7.07
C TYR A 75 -4.64 -4.34 6.78
N LEU A 76 -3.94 -3.35 6.21
CA LEU A 76 -2.52 -3.48 5.93
C LEU A 76 -1.73 -3.67 7.21
N ARG A 77 -2.06 -2.89 8.24
CA ARG A 77 -1.40 -2.99 9.55
C ARG A 77 -1.54 -4.37 10.14
N GLN A 78 -2.75 -4.90 10.18
CA GLN A 78 -3.00 -6.22 10.77
C GLN A 78 -2.26 -7.30 10.00
N GLY A 79 -2.24 -7.22 8.69
CA GLY A 79 -1.52 -8.20 7.87
C GLY A 79 -0.04 -8.19 8.14
N ILE A 80 0.58 -7.01 8.15
CA ILE A 80 2.01 -6.88 8.38
C ILE A 80 2.39 -7.29 9.80
N MET A 81 1.61 -6.86 10.79
CA MET A 81 1.97 -7.06 12.20
C MET A 81 1.58 -8.43 12.73
N SER A 82 0.53 -9.05 12.19
CA SER A 82 -0.05 -10.23 12.81
C SER A 82 -0.22 -11.45 11.91
N TRP A 83 -0.48 -11.26 10.61
CA TRP A 83 -0.91 -12.38 9.77
C TRP A 83 0.17 -12.92 8.84
N LEU A 84 1.01 -12.05 8.31
CA LEU A 84 1.91 -12.40 7.19
C LEU A 84 2.85 -13.55 7.53
N ALA A 85 3.49 -13.50 8.70
CA ALA A 85 4.44 -14.54 9.10
C ALA A 85 3.77 -15.90 9.19
N GLY A 86 2.55 -15.95 9.73
CA GLY A 86 1.80 -17.19 9.82
C GLY A 86 1.42 -17.75 8.46
N TRP A 87 0.98 -16.89 7.56
CA TRP A 87 0.64 -17.31 6.21
C TRP A 87 1.85 -17.90 5.49
N LYS A 88 3.01 -17.28 5.64
CA LYS A 88 4.24 -17.78 5.01
C LYS A 88 4.62 -19.18 5.56
N ARG A 89 4.46 -19.37 6.88
CA ARG A 89 4.74 -20.68 7.49
C ARG A 89 3.75 -21.74 7.04
N ASN A 90 2.51 -21.36 6.77
CA ASN A 90 1.44 -22.30 6.46
C ASN A 90 1.16 -22.46 4.96
N GLY A 91 2.12 -22.04 4.11
CA GLY A 91 1.98 -22.19 2.67
C GLY A 91 0.87 -21.35 2.06
N TRP A 92 0.58 -20.18 2.67
CA TRP A 92 -0.43 -19.23 2.21
C TRP A 92 -1.85 -19.76 2.31
N LYS A 93 -2.09 -20.57 3.32
CA LYS A 93 -3.43 -21.08 3.62
C LYS A 93 -3.86 -20.69 5.02
N THR A 94 -5.16 -20.52 5.19
CA THR A 94 -5.75 -20.24 6.51
C THR A 94 -5.76 -21.51 7.35
N ALA A 95 -6.16 -21.37 8.61
CA ALA A 95 -6.28 -22.51 9.51
C ALA A 95 -7.23 -23.59 8.97
N SER A 96 -8.26 -23.18 8.20
CA SER A 96 -9.20 -24.12 7.58
C SER A 96 -8.74 -24.61 6.20
N ARG A 97 -7.46 -24.38 5.86
CA ARG A 97 -6.83 -24.81 4.61
C ARG A 97 -7.42 -24.13 3.36
N GLN A 98 -8.06 -22.99 3.53
CA GLN A 98 -8.53 -22.19 2.42
C GLN A 98 -7.43 -21.22 1.98
N PRO A 99 -7.39 -20.81 0.69
CA PRO A 99 -6.41 -19.81 0.26
C PRO A 99 -6.59 -18.51 1.04
N VAL A 100 -5.48 -17.84 1.33
CA VAL A 100 -5.53 -16.54 2.00
C VAL A 100 -6.23 -15.54 1.08
N LYS A 101 -7.16 -14.77 1.64
CA LYS A 101 -7.86 -13.74 0.88
C LYS A 101 -6.86 -12.69 0.40
N ASN A 102 -6.98 -12.29 -0.87
CA ASN A 102 -6.05 -11.35 -1.50
C ASN A 102 -4.61 -11.87 -1.51
N GLN A 103 -4.45 -13.19 -1.58
CA GLN A 103 -3.15 -13.83 -1.56
C GLN A 103 -2.20 -13.28 -2.61
N ASP A 104 -2.70 -13.02 -3.82
CA ASP A 104 -1.90 -12.47 -4.90
C ASP A 104 -1.20 -11.17 -4.50
N LEU A 105 -1.95 -10.27 -3.88
CA LEU A 105 -1.42 -8.98 -3.47
C LEU A 105 -0.53 -9.10 -2.23
N TRP A 106 -0.91 -9.96 -1.27
CA TRP A 106 -0.05 -10.16 -0.09
C TRP A 106 1.28 -10.77 -0.46
N GLN A 107 1.32 -11.69 -1.43
CA GLN A 107 2.57 -12.25 -1.90
C GLN A 107 3.42 -11.20 -2.62
N ALA A 108 2.80 -10.37 -3.45
CA ALA A 108 3.50 -9.29 -4.13
C ALA A 108 4.07 -8.29 -3.13
N LEU A 109 3.30 -7.96 -2.09
CA LEU A 109 3.77 -7.06 -1.05
C LEU A 109 4.94 -7.68 -0.28
N ASP A 110 4.86 -8.97 0.03
CA ASP A 110 5.93 -9.65 0.76
C ASP A 110 7.26 -9.60 0.00
N GLU A 111 7.22 -9.74 -1.31
CA GLU A 111 8.43 -9.60 -2.12
C GLU A 111 9.07 -8.23 -1.94
N GLN A 112 8.26 -7.18 -1.83
CA GLN A 112 8.78 -5.84 -1.61
C GLN A 112 9.26 -5.65 -0.17
N VAL A 113 8.58 -6.25 0.79
CA VAL A 113 8.99 -6.17 2.20
C VAL A 113 10.37 -6.81 2.40
N VAL A 114 10.62 -7.92 1.73
CA VAL A 114 11.92 -8.59 1.80
C VAL A 114 12.99 -7.76 1.10
N ARG A 115 12.63 -7.07 0.03
CA ARG A 115 13.57 -6.30 -0.80
C ARG A 115 14.07 -5.02 -0.12
N HIS A 116 13.21 -4.38 0.67
CA HIS A 116 13.50 -3.08 1.29
C HIS A 116 13.56 -3.17 2.81
N GLU A 117 14.18 -2.18 3.42
CA GLU A 117 14.15 -2.03 4.88
C GLU A 117 13.05 -1.01 5.20
N ILE A 118 11.89 -1.48 5.66
CA ILE A 118 10.70 -0.65 5.81
C ILE A 118 10.40 -0.36 7.27
N ASP A 119 10.27 0.93 7.60
CA ASP A 119 9.77 1.40 8.88
C ASP A 119 8.30 1.76 8.64
N TRP A 120 7.40 0.93 9.16
CA TRP A 120 5.96 1.13 8.98
C TRP A 120 5.43 2.13 10.00
N ARG A 121 4.74 3.16 9.52
CA ARG A 121 4.12 4.18 10.35
C ARG A 121 2.61 4.15 10.16
N TRP A 122 1.89 4.00 11.27
CA TRP A 122 0.43 3.90 11.24
C TRP A 122 -0.16 5.18 11.77
N VAL A 123 -1.00 5.84 10.95
CA VAL A 123 -1.70 7.05 11.37
C VAL A 123 -3.19 6.76 11.43
N LYS A 124 -3.91 7.59 12.18
CA LYS A 124 -5.34 7.41 12.37
C LYS A 124 -6.09 8.40 11.49
N GLY A 125 -6.60 7.91 10.36
CA GLY A 125 -7.34 8.75 9.42
C GLY A 125 -6.44 9.76 8.72
N HIS A 126 -7.04 10.71 8.01
CA HIS A 126 -6.33 11.69 7.21
C HIS A 126 -6.21 13.04 7.89
N SER A 127 -6.91 13.23 8.99
CA SER A 127 -7.09 14.54 9.61
C SER A 127 -5.76 15.18 9.98
N GLY A 128 -5.52 16.37 9.43
CA GLY A 128 -4.34 17.15 9.75
C GLY A 128 -3.02 16.60 9.20
N HIS A 129 -3.07 15.69 8.24
CA HIS A 129 -1.87 15.08 7.69
C HIS A 129 -1.80 15.34 6.18
N PRO A 130 -1.11 16.43 5.75
CA PRO A 130 -1.13 16.85 4.33
C PRO A 130 -0.70 15.77 3.35
N GLU A 131 0.32 14.99 3.69
CA GLU A 131 0.84 13.95 2.80
C GLU A 131 -0.17 12.82 2.61
N ASN A 132 -0.87 12.47 3.67
CA ASN A 132 -1.90 11.43 3.56
C ASN A 132 -3.13 11.96 2.82
N GLU A 133 -3.42 13.25 2.93
CA GLU A 133 -4.48 13.86 2.12
C GLU A 133 -4.13 13.85 0.64
N ARG A 134 -2.86 14.05 0.29
CA ARG A 134 -2.43 13.96 -1.10
C ARG A 134 -2.57 12.54 -1.62
N ALA A 135 -2.20 11.54 -0.82
CA ALA A 135 -2.38 10.13 -1.21
C ALA A 135 -3.86 9.81 -1.41
N ASP A 136 -4.74 10.35 -0.55
CA ASP A 136 -6.18 10.18 -0.71
C ASP A 136 -6.68 10.80 -2.01
N GLN A 137 -6.23 12.02 -2.33
CA GLN A 137 -6.60 12.69 -3.57
C GLN A 137 -6.15 11.87 -4.79
N LEU A 138 -4.94 11.30 -4.73
CA LEU A 138 -4.44 10.46 -5.80
C LEU A 138 -5.27 9.18 -5.94
N ALA A 139 -5.68 8.57 -4.83
CA ALA A 139 -6.53 7.39 -4.86
C ALA A 139 -7.87 7.71 -5.52
N ASN A 140 -8.47 8.85 -5.17
CA ASN A 140 -9.74 9.26 -5.78
C ASN A 140 -9.57 9.57 -7.28
N ARG A 141 -8.43 10.14 -7.66
CA ARG A 141 -8.11 10.36 -9.07
C ARG A 141 -8.00 9.02 -9.80
N GLY A 142 -7.43 8.01 -9.14
CA GLY A 142 -7.37 6.67 -9.69
C GLY A 142 -8.76 6.09 -9.95
N VAL A 143 -9.70 6.30 -9.03
CA VAL A 143 -11.09 5.89 -9.25
C VAL A 143 -11.66 6.57 -10.48
N GLU A 144 -11.45 7.86 -10.64
CA GLU A 144 -12.01 8.62 -11.73
C GLU A 144 -11.43 8.25 -13.08
N GLU A 145 -10.12 8.01 -13.16
CA GLU A 145 -9.45 7.77 -14.44
C GLU A 145 -9.39 6.31 -14.83
N PHE A 146 -9.30 5.40 -13.87
CA PHE A 146 -9.09 3.97 -14.14
C PHE A 146 -10.20 3.08 -13.61
N GLY A 147 -11.03 3.58 -12.70
CA GLY A 147 -12.11 2.80 -12.10
C GLY A 147 -13.35 2.70 -12.96
N LYS A 148 -13.41 3.35 -14.10
CA LYS A 148 -14.55 3.29 -15.00
C LYS A 148 -14.35 2.19 -16.01
N SER A 149 -15.36 1.37 -16.19
CA SER A 149 -15.34 0.33 -17.22
C SER A 149 -15.78 0.88 -18.57
#